data_c9d55ecc0058adf9de412d63ca211505
#
_entry.id   c9d55ecc0058adf9de412d63ca211505
#
_cell.length_a   1.000
_cell.length_b   1.000
_cell.length_c   1.000
_cell.angle_alpha   90.00
_cell.angle_beta   90.00
_cell.angle_gamma   90.00
#
_symmetry.space_group_name_H-M   'P 1'
#
loop_
_entity.id
_entity.type
_entity.pdbx_description
1 polymer ?
#
loop_
_entity_poly.entity_id
_entity_poly.type
_entity_poly.pdbx_seq_one_letter_code
_entity_poly.pdbx_strand_id
1 'polypeptide(L)'
;MVRKNALIYFVLIVVLVVASGFSMGMGAVKIPFTDVMIVLAQKIGLFGNHIVPDQFRGVLDIVRIPRVLLGIIVGAALGISGTAIQGIFRNPLAEPGLIGISAGASLMAVIIIVLELSIFASLSNLLGYYLLAFGAFAGAGIAALLVYQISRSDGRSNVATMLLAGIAINALAGALTGLLTYVADDQQLRNITFWMLGSLAGATCETVMAVTPFIIIPVLLLPRMGKALNAFALGEVQASQLGLKVNVIKRNVVVLATMGVGASVAVSGIIGFIGLLVPHIIRLIMGVDNRHVLPASAIFGALMLTLADMVCRTIVAPIELPIGVITALLGTPVFLYILIKDKRKLVL
;
A
#
# COMPACT_ATOMS: atom_id res chain seq x y z
N MET A 1 -11.70 9.33 -26.65
CA MET A 1 -11.19 8.58 -25.48
C MET A 1 -9.85 9.11 -24.96
N VAL A 2 -8.82 9.27 -25.79
CA VAL A 2 -7.47 9.71 -25.36
C VAL A 2 -7.49 11.06 -24.63
N ARG A 3 -8.19 12.10 -25.15
CA ARG A 3 -8.31 13.41 -24.49
C ARG A 3 -9.01 13.35 -23.13
N LYS A 4 -10.02 12.48 -22.94
CA LYS A 4 -10.71 12.29 -21.65
C LYS A 4 -9.77 11.70 -20.60
N ASN A 5 -9.01 10.66 -20.96
CA ASN A 5 -8.08 10.03 -20.03
C ASN A 5 -6.93 10.98 -19.65
N ALA A 6 -6.40 11.74 -20.58
CA ALA A 6 -5.39 12.76 -20.31
C ALA A 6 -5.88 13.82 -19.30
N LEU A 7 -7.12 14.29 -19.47
CA LEU A 7 -7.76 15.24 -18.53
C LEU A 7 -7.89 14.64 -17.13
N ILE A 8 -8.30 13.36 -17.02
CA ILE A 8 -8.44 12.70 -15.72
C ILE A 8 -7.09 12.57 -15.02
N TYR A 9 -6.02 12.17 -15.74
CA TYR A 9 -4.67 12.14 -15.17
C TYR A 9 -4.24 13.52 -14.69
N PHE A 10 -4.44 14.54 -15.50
CA PHE A 10 -4.11 15.92 -15.13
C PHE A 10 -4.83 16.34 -13.86
N VAL A 11 -6.14 16.11 -13.77
CA VAL A 11 -6.94 16.43 -12.59
C VAL A 11 -6.44 15.66 -11.36
N LEU A 12 -6.20 14.36 -11.48
CA LEU A 12 -5.69 13.52 -10.37
C LEU A 12 -4.34 14.02 -9.87
N ILE A 13 -3.42 14.38 -10.77
CA ILE A 13 -2.10 14.91 -10.38
C ILE A 13 -2.23 16.26 -9.71
N VAL A 14 -3.03 17.17 -10.27
CA VAL A 14 -3.25 18.51 -9.67
C VAL A 14 -3.86 18.37 -8.27
N VAL A 15 -4.89 17.55 -8.12
CA VAL A 15 -5.53 17.31 -6.82
C VAL A 15 -4.56 16.67 -5.84
N LEU A 16 -3.72 15.72 -6.26
CA LEU A 16 -2.67 15.12 -5.42
C LEU A 16 -1.66 16.16 -4.94
N VAL A 17 -1.17 17.03 -5.84
CA VAL A 17 -0.21 18.08 -5.49
C VAL A 17 -0.83 19.07 -4.50
N VAL A 18 -2.05 19.51 -4.76
CA VAL A 18 -2.79 20.43 -3.87
C VAL A 18 -3.05 19.78 -2.51
N ALA A 19 -3.54 18.53 -2.48
CA ALA A 19 -3.78 17.78 -1.24
C ALA A 19 -2.48 17.57 -0.45
N SER A 20 -1.35 17.29 -1.12
CA SER A 20 -0.04 17.15 -0.48
C SER A 20 0.42 18.46 0.17
N GLY A 21 0.27 19.58 -0.51
CA GLY A 21 0.57 20.91 0.04
C GLY A 21 -0.28 21.23 1.27
N PHE A 22 -1.59 20.99 1.21
CA PHE A 22 -2.48 21.17 2.38
C PHE A 22 -2.13 20.21 3.52
N SER A 23 -1.83 18.95 3.20
CA SER A 23 -1.42 17.93 4.18
C SER A 23 -0.16 18.33 4.95
N MET A 24 0.79 19.02 4.30
CA MET A 24 1.99 19.55 4.96
C MET A 24 1.67 20.67 5.93
N GLY A 25 0.64 21.50 5.69
CA GLY A 25 0.23 22.58 6.57
C GLY A 25 -0.62 22.15 7.77
N MET A 26 -1.38 21.04 7.62
CA MET A 26 -2.37 20.59 8.62
C MET A 26 -1.78 19.59 9.63
N GLY A 27 -2.21 19.67 10.91
CA GLY A 27 -1.85 18.79 12.02
C GLY A 27 -1.82 19.52 13.34
N ALA A 28 -1.19 18.96 14.41
CA ALA A 28 -1.14 19.56 15.73
C ALA A 28 -0.55 20.98 15.71
N VAL A 29 0.50 21.21 14.93
CA VAL A 29 1.03 22.56 14.62
C VAL A 29 0.44 23.01 13.28
N LYS A 30 -0.34 24.07 13.27
CA LYS A 30 -0.88 24.67 12.04
C LYS A 30 0.17 25.55 11.39
N ILE A 31 0.59 25.19 10.18
CA ILE A 31 1.57 25.95 9.39
C ILE A 31 0.80 26.61 8.24
N PRO A 32 0.91 27.95 8.06
CA PRO A 32 0.29 28.64 6.94
C PRO A 32 0.72 28.03 5.60
N PHE A 33 -0.24 27.90 4.67
CA PHE A 33 0.05 27.32 3.35
C PHE A 33 1.13 28.10 2.59
N THR A 34 1.19 29.44 2.81
CA THR A 34 2.25 30.29 2.26
C THR A 34 3.64 29.86 2.69
N ASP A 35 3.81 29.56 3.99
CA ASP A 35 5.11 29.14 4.54
C ASP A 35 5.51 27.75 4.01
N VAL A 36 4.53 26.83 3.85
CA VAL A 36 4.77 25.55 3.20
C VAL A 36 5.29 25.75 1.78
N MET A 37 4.65 26.61 0.99
CA MET A 37 5.06 26.89 -0.39
C MET A 37 6.43 27.56 -0.46
N ILE A 38 6.73 28.47 0.46
CA ILE A 38 8.04 29.14 0.55
C ILE A 38 9.14 28.11 0.86
N VAL A 39 8.94 27.23 1.85
CA VAL A 39 9.93 26.20 2.20
C VAL A 39 10.17 25.23 1.03
N LEU A 40 9.10 24.80 0.35
CA LEU A 40 9.23 23.94 -0.82
C LEU A 40 9.96 24.64 -1.98
N ALA A 41 9.66 25.93 -2.22
CA ALA A 41 10.32 26.72 -3.25
C ALA A 41 11.81 26.98 -2.91
N GLN A 42 12.14 27.19 -1.64
CA GLN A 42 13.53 27.32 -1.19
C GLN A 42 14.35 26.04 -1.42
N LYS A 43 13.73 24.85 -1.28
CA LYS A 43 14.42 23.57 -1.58
C LYS A 43 14.80 23.40 -3.04
N ILE A 44 14.12 24.08 -3.95
CA ILE A 44 14.46 24.10 -5.39
C ILE A 44 15.22 25.37 -5.80
N GLY A 45 15.72 26.14 -4.82
CA GLY A 45 16.55 27.32 -5.05
C GLY A 45 15.80 28.60 -5.36
N LEU A 46 14.46 28.64 -5.15
CA LEU A 46 13.64 29.85 -5.33
C LEU A 46 13.38 30.54 -3.97
N PHE A 47 13.14 31.86 -3.98
CA PHE A 47 12.75 32.65 -2.80
C PHE A 47 13.74 32.58 -1.61
N GLY A 48 15.05 32.58 -1.86
CA GLY A 48 16.11 32.44 -0.85
C GLY A 48 16.08 33.45 0.30
N ASN A 49 15.46 34.62 0.12
CA ASN A 49 15.43 35.72 1.11
C ASN A 49 14.19 35.76 2.01
N HIS A 50 13.23 34.84 1.83
CA HIS A 50 12.06 34.77 2.70
C HIS A 50 12.36 34.04 4.00
N ILE A 51 12.10 34.70 5.15
CA ILE A 51 12.34 34.14 6.49
C ILE A 51 11.06 33.40 6.90
N VAL A 52 11.14 32.08 7.01
CA VAL A 52 10.12 31.24 7.64
C VAL A 52 10.59 30.92 9.06
N PRO A 53 9.72 30.95 10.09
CA PRO A 53 10.10 30.62 11.46
C PRO A 53 10.79 29.24 11.52
N ASP A 54 11.91 29.16 12.25
CA ASP A 54 12.72 27.94 12.35
C ASP A 54 11.91 26.74 12.87
N GLN A 55 10.94 26.98 13.76
CA GLN A 55 10.02 25.98 14.26
C GLN A 55 9.19 25.34 13.11
N PHE A 56 8.66 26.15 12.19
CA PHE A 56 7.87 25.66 11.06
C PHE A 56 8.75 24.89 10.07
N ARG A 57 9.95 25.41 9.82
CA ARG A 57 10.93 24.74 8.95
C ARG A 57 11.33 23.39 9.51
N GLY A 58 11.65 23.29 10.81
CA GLY A 58 12.00 22.02 11.46
C GLY A 58 10.87 20.99 11.38
N VAL A 59 9.62 21.40 11.66
CA VAL A 59 8.45 20.51 11.56
C VAL A 59 8.21 20.06 10.11
N LEU A 60 8.36 20.96 9.14
CA LEU A 60 8.20 20.60 7.72
C LEU A 60 9.28 19.62 7.28
N ASP A 61 10.54 19.90 7.56
CA ASP A 61 11.66 19.13 7.03
C ASP A 61 11.81 17.75 7.67
N ILE A 62 11.59 17.66 8.99
CA ILE A 62 11.84 16.44 9.75
C ILE A 62 10.60 15.53 9.78
N VAL A 63 9.40 16.12 9.84
CA VAL A 63 8.17 15.34 10.10
C VAL A 63 7.24 15.32 8.88
N ARG A 64 6.89 16.52 8.34
CA ARG A 64 5.77 16.62 7.39
C ARG A 64 6.12 16.16 5.98
N ILE A 65 7.24 16.61 5.46
CA ILE A 65 7.68 16.26 4.10
C ILE A 65 7.92 14.75 3.99
N PRO A 66 8.72 14.10 4.87
CA PRO A 66 8.91 12.65 4.79
C PRO A 66 7.59 11.87 4.90
N ARG A 67 6.69 12.30 5.79
CA ARG A 67 5.41 11.63 6.01
C ARG A 67 4.49 11.71 4.79
N VAL A 68 4.36 12.88 4.18
CA VAL A 68 3.55 13.06 2.97
C VAL A 68 4.15 12.26 1.81
N LEU A 69 5.48 12.28 1.64
CA LEU A 69 6.17 11.46 0.62
C LEU A 69 5.94 9.96 0.85
N LEU A 70 6.05 9.50 2.11
CA LEU A 70 5.76 8.11 2.44
C LEU A 70 4.32 7.75 2.10
N GLY A 71 3.34 8.59 2.46
CA GLY A 71 1.92 8.42 2.12
C GLY A 71 1.69 8.30 0.61
N ILE A 72 2.34 9.16 -0.19
CA ILE A 72 2.25 9.14 -1.65
C ILE A 72 2.77 7.81 -2.21
N ILE A 73 3.98 7.40 -1.84
CA ILE A 73 4.58 6.18 -2.42
C ILE A 73 3.89 4.91 -1.95
N VAL A 74 3.51 4.81 -0.67
CA VAL A 74 2.76 3.67 -0.11
C VAL A 74 1.37 3.58 -0.75
N GLY A 75 0.65 4.70 -0.82
CA GLY A 75 -0.67 4.74 -1.47
C GLY A 75 -0.62 4.34 -2.94
N ALA A 76 0.39 4.80 -3.67
CA ALA A 76 0.63 4.40 -5.06
C ALA A 76 0.88 2.89 -5.20
N ALA A 77 1.74 2.33 -4.33
CA ALA A 77 2.04 0.90 -4.33
C ALA A 77 0.80 0.05 -4.06
N LEU A 78 0.02 0.40 -3.04
CA LEU A 78 -1.20 -0.33 -2.68
C LEU A 78 -2.25 -0.26 -3.80
N GLY A 79 -2.48 0.93 -4.38
CA GLY A 79 -3.47 1.12 -5.45
C GLY A 79 -3.12 0.34 -6.72
N ILE A 80 -1.87 0.43 -7.19
CA ILE A 80 -1.47 -0.26 -8.41
C ILE A 80 -1.36 -1.78 -8.22
N SER A 81 -0.85 -2.23 -7.07
CA SER A 81 -0.73 -3.65 -6.75
C SER A 81 -2.11 -4.30 -6.61
N GLY A 82 -3.06 -3.61 -5.96
CA GLY A 82 -4.45 -4.05 -5.91
C GLY A 82 -5.05 -4.22 -7.30
N THR A 83 -4.86 -3.23 -8.18
CA THR A 83 -5.32 -3.30 -9.58
C THR A 83 -4.75 -4.50 -10.32
N ALA A 84 -3.45 -4.74 -10.18
CA ALA A 84 -2.77 -5.83 -10.87
C ALA A 84 -3.23 -7.21 -10.36
N ILE A 85 -3.39 -7.36 -9.05
CA ILE A 85 -3.92 -8.59 -8.41
C ILE A 85 -5.35 -8.85 -8.88
N GLN A 86 -6.23 -7.84 -8.86
CA GLN A 86 -7.59 -7.97 -9.41
C GLN A 86 -7.59 -8.42 -10.87
N GLY A 87 -6.62 -7.96 -11.66
CA GLY A 87 -6.47 -8.33 -13.07
C GLY A 87 -6.13 -9.81 -13.27
N ILE A 88 -5.18 -10.38 -12.51
CA ILE A 88 -4.84 -11.81 -12.63
C ILE A 88 -5.89 -12.73 -12.01
N PHE A 89 -6.54 -12.30 -10.93
CA PHE A 89 -7.62 -13.07 -10.29
C PHE A 89 -8.96 -12.95 -11.03
N ARG A 90 -9.08 -12.00 -11.95
CA ARG A 90 -10.36 -11.70 -12.66
C ARG A 90 -11.50 -11.47 -11.67
N ASN A 91 -11.18 -10.93 -10.53
CA ASN A 91 -12.12 -10.67 -9.45
C ASN A 91 -11.88 -9.25 -8.90
N PRO A 92 -12.86 -8.34 -9.04
CA PRO A 92 -12.73 -6.97 -8.55
C PRO A 92 -12.63 -6.88 -7.02
N LEU A 93 -12.94 -7.96 -6.30
CA LEU A 93 -12.86 -8.05 -4.84
C LEU A 93 -11.53 -8.64 -4.37
N ALA A 94 -10.64 -9.03 -5.28
CA ALA A 94 -9.32 -9.52 -4.89
C ALA A 94 -8.43 -8.38 -4.40
N GLU A 95 -7.74 -8.62 -3.30
CA GLU A 95 -6.72 -7.73 -2.77
C GLU A 95 -5.40 -8.48 -2.53
N PRO A 96 -4.26 -7.77 -2.47
CA PRO A 96 -2.97 -8.41 -2.25
C PRO A 96 -2.86 -9.23 -0.96
N GLY A 97 -3.63 -8.89 0.08
CA GLY A 97 -3.70 -9.65 1.34
C GLY A 97 -4.17 -11.09 1.16
N LEU A 98 -4.97 -11.39 0.12
CA LEU A 98 -5.45 -12.74 -0.16
C LEU A 98 -4.34 -13.73 -0.55
N ILE A 99 -3.17 -13.25 -0.97
CA ILE A 99 -2.01 -14.10 -1.26
C ILE A 99 -1.00 -14.15 -0.11
N GLY A 100 -1.42 -13.78 1.10
CA GLY A 100 -0.63 -13.96 2.32
C GLY A 100 0.37 -12.84 2.65
N ILE A 101 0.48 -11.80 1.82
CA ILE A 101 1.50 -10.74 1.97
C ILE A 101 1.42 -10.07 3.35
N SER A 102 0.24 -9.56 3.72
CA SER A 102 0.06 -8.85 4.99
C SER A 102 0.17 -9.76 6.20
N ALA A 103 -0.35 -11.00 6.10
CA ALA A 103 -0.28 -11.96 7.20
C ALA A 103 1.16 -12.45 7.44
N GLY A 104 1.93 -12.70 6.38
CA GLY A 104 3.34 -13.03 6.50
C GLY A 104 4.17 -11.89 7.08
N ALA A 105 3.90 -10.65 6.68
CA ALA A 105 4.52 -9.46 7.25
C ALA A 105 4.22 -9.33 8.74
N SER A 106 2.94 -9.49 9.13
CA SER A 106 2.51 -9.44 10.53
C SER A 106 3.16 -10.50 11.38
N LEU A 107 3.14 -11.75 10.94
CA LEU A 107 3.76 -12.84 11.66
C LEU A 107 5.23 -12.56 11.95
N MET A 108 5.98 -12.14 10.91
CA MET A 108 7.42 -11.87 11.09
C MET A 108 7.67 -10.64 11.97
N ALA A 109 6.84 -9.59 11.85
CA ALA A 109 6.92 -8.44 12.73
C ALA A 109 6.67 -8.84 14.21
N VAL A 110 5.67 -9.66 14.47
CA VAL A 110 5.36 -10.13 15.84
C VAL A 110 6.44 -11.07 16.36
N ILE A 111 6.99 -11.95 15.54
CA ILE A 111 8.17 -12.78 15.90
C ILE A 111 9.33 -11.88 16.35
N ILE A 112 9.63 -10.83 15.61
CA ILE A 112 10.70 -9.90 15.96
C ILE A 112 10.40 -9.15 17.25
N ILE A 113 9.20 -8.58 17.41
CA ILE A 113 8.82 -7.82 18.61
C ILE A 113 8.88 -8.69 19.86
N VAL A 114 8.40 -9.94 19.80
CA VAL A 114 8.36 -10.82 20.97
C VAL A 114 9.73 -11.42 21.30
N LEU A 115 10.52 -11.73 20.27
CA LEU A 115 11.82 -12.43 20.43
C LEU A 115 13.03 -11.50 20.31
N GLU A 116 12.83 -10.17 20.27
CA GLU A 116 13.90 -9.18 20.07
C GLU A 116 15.05 -9.37 21.07
N LEU A 117 14.73 -9.44 22.35
CA LEU A 117 15.73 -9.54 23.43
C LEU A 117 16.37 -10.93 23.55
N SER A 118 15.74 -11.98 23.02
CA SER A 118 16.24 -13.35 23.13
C SER A 118 17.03 -13.80 21.90
N ILE A 119 16.38 -13.87 20.75
CA ILE A 119 16.97 -14.42 19.52
C ILE A 119 17.59 -13.34 18.65
N PHE A 120 16.97 -12.14 18.60
CA PHE A 120 17.36 -11.08 17.69
C PHE A 120 18.21 -9.98 18.32
N ALA A 121 18.66 -10.13 19.59
CA ALA A 121 19.41 -9.09 20.30
C ALA A 121 20.65 -8.59 19.52
N SER A 122 21.45 -9.50 18.97
CA SER A 122 22.64 -9.15 18.19
C SER A 122 22.27 -8.44 16.88
N LEU A 123 21.20 -8.87 16.23
CA LEU A 123 20.72 -8.31 14.98
C LEU A 123 20.01 -6.96 15.20
N SER A 124 19.31 -6.81 16.32
CA SER A 124 18.69 -5.55 16.75
C SER A 124 19.75 -4.48 17.03
N ASN A 125 20.84 -4.85 17.67
CA ASN A 125 21.99 -3.93 17.89
C ASN A 125 22.64 -3.48 16.57
N LEU A 126 22.65 -4.33 15.53
CA LEU A 126 23.25 -4.02 14.24
C LEU A 126 22.31 -3.21 13.33
N LEU A 127 21.05 -3.60 13.23
CA LEU A 127 20.06 -3.05 12.28
C LEU A 127 19.11 -2.04 12.93
N GLY A 128 19.02 -2.02 14.27
CA GLY A 128 18.12 -1.12 14.99
C GLY A 128 16.68 -1.20 14.47
N TYR A 129 16.08 -0.03 14.24
CA TYR A 129 14.70 0.10 13.72
C TYR A 129 14.45 -0.65 12.41
N TYR A 130 15.49 -0.80 11.56
CA TYR A 130 15.33 -1.47 10.26
C TYR A 130 15.11 -2.97 10.36
N LEU A 131 15.46 -3.61 11.49
CA LEU A 131 15.23 -5.05 11.69
C LEU A 131 13.77 -5.43 11.49
N LEU A 132 12.86 -4.66 12.11
CA LEU A 132 11.42 -4.88 12.00
C LEU A 132 10.93 -4.74 10.55
N ALA A 133 11.38 -3.71 9.85
CA ALA A 133 11.00 -3.46 8.46
C ALA A 133 11.52 -4.57 7.51
N PHE A 134 12.79 -4.96 7.65
CA PHE A 134 13.36 -6.05 6.85
C PHE A 134 12.67 -7.39 7.14
N GLY A 135 12.39 -7.68 8.40
CA GLY A 135 11.69 -8.90 8.79
C GLY A 135 10.27 -8.96 8.25
N ALA A 136 9.51 -7.89 8.38
CA ALA A 136 8.15 -7.80 7.83
C ALA A 136 8.16 -7.93 6.30
N PHE A 137 9.10 -7.29 5.60
CA PHE A 137 9.26 -7.42 4.15
C PHE A 137 9.60 -8.86 3.74
N ALA A 138 10.55 -9.49 4.45
CA ALA A 138 10.91 -10.90 4.22
C ALA A 138 9.72 -11.84 4.48
N GLY A 139 8.98 -11.63 5.57
CA GLY A 139 7.78 -12.40 5.90
C GLY A 139 6.70 -12.31 4.82
N ALA A 140 6.49 -11.10 4.28
CA ALA A 140 5.60 -10.88 3.14
C ALA A 140 6.03 -11.70 1.90
N GLY A 141 7.33 -11.66 1.60
CA GLY A 141 7.93 -12.40 0.49
C GLY A 141 7.83 -13.92 0.64
N ILE A 142 8.15 -14.43 1.84
CA ILE A 142 8.06 -15.87 2.14
C ILE A 142 6.62 -16.36 2.00
N ALA A 143 5.65 -15.66 2.60
CA ALA A 143 4.25 -16.05 2.52
C ALA A 143 3.75 -16.07 1.07
N ALA A 144 4.01 -15.01 0.29
CA ALA A 144 3.63 -14.95 -1.12
C ALA A 144 4.31 -16.04 -1.97
N LEU A 145 5.59 -16.35 -1.69
CA LEU A 145 6.32 -17.42 -2.35
C LEU A 145 5.70 -18.79 -2.05
N LEU A 146 5.37 -19.07 -0.79
CA LEU A 146 4.72 -20.33 -0.38
C LEU A 146 3.36 -20.47 -1.07
N VAL A 147 2.52 -19.44 -1.05
CA VAL A 147 1.21 -19.44 -1.74
C VAL A 147 1.40 -19.68 -3.23
N TYR A 148 2.36 -19.01 -3.86
CA TYR A 148 2.63 -19.22 -5.28
C TYR A 148 3.14 -20.62 -5.59
N GLN A 149 4.03 -21.20 -4.76
CA GLN A 149 4.53 -22.56 -4.95
C GLN A 149 3.45 -23.62 -4.77
N ILE A 150 2.62 -23.51 -3.71
CA ILE A 150 1.49 -24.42 -3.47
C ILE A 150 0.47 -24.35 -4.62
N SER A 151 0.29 -23.18 -5.23
CA SER A 151 -0.64 -22.99 -6.34
C SER A 151 -0.20 -23.62 -7.67
N ARG A 152 1.05 -24.09 -7.75
CA ARG A 152 1.58 -24.70 -8.97
C ARG A 152 1.32 -26.22 -9.02
N SER A 153 0.72 -26.67 -10.14
CA SER A 153 0.63 -28.07 -10.51
C SER A 153 1.06 -28.22 -11.97
N ASP A 154 1.93 -29.16 -12.27
CA ASP A 154 2.45 -29.42 -13.61
C ASP A 154 3.02 -28.18 -14.32
N GLY A 155 3.75 -27.33 -13.57
CA GLY A 155 4.36 -26.12 -14.09
C GLY A 155 3.40 -24.95 -14.34
N ARG A 156 2.09 -25.11 -14.08
CA ARG A 156 1.06 -24.07 -14.23
C ARG A 156 0.54 -23.62 -12.87
N SER A 157 0.38 -22.32 -12.67
CA SER A 157 -0.24 -21.78 -11.47
C SER A 157 -1.75 -21.62 -11.69
N ASN A 158 -2.56 -22.16 -10.76
CA ASN A 158 -4.00 -22.04 -10.76
C ASN A 158 -4.43 -20.92 -9.79
N VAL A 159 -5.26 -19.99 -10.27
CA VAL A 159 -5.74 -18.85 -9.49
C VAL A 159 -6.62 -19.29 -8.31
N ALA A 160 -7.51 -20.30 -8.52
CA ALA A 160 -8.35 -20.81 -7.43
C ALA A 160 -7.49 -21.46 -6.32
N THR A 161 -6.51 -22.29 -6.71
CA THR A 161 -5.58 -22.90 -5.76
C THR A 161 -4.73 -21.83 -5.04
N MET A 162 -4.36 -20.74 -5.73
CA MET A 162 -3.64 -19.63 -5.13
C MET A 162 -4.49 -18.93 -4.05
N LEU A 163 -5.78 -18.73 -4.27
CA LEU A 163 -6.69 -18.18 -3.27
C LEU A 163 -6.84 -19.12 -2.06
N LEU A 164 -7.04 -20.39 -2.29
CA LEU A 164 -7.16 -21.38 -1.21
C LEU A 164 -5.87 -21.51 -0.39
N ALA A 165 -4.73 -21.55 -1.06
CA ALA A 165 -3.42 -21.52 -0.40
C ALA A 165 -3.22 -20.24 0.42
N GLY A 166 -3.64 -19.09 -0.13
CA GLY A 166 -3.59 -17.82 0.57
C GLY A 166 -4.46 -17.81 1.83
N ILE A 167 -5.68 -18.35 1.76
CA ILE A 167 -6.56 -18.49 2.94
C ILE A 167 -5.88 -19.37 4.00
N ALA A 168 -5.31 -20.52 3.61
CA ALA A 168 -4.63 -21.43 4.54
C ALA A 168 -3.40 -20.78 5.19
N ILE A 169 -2.55 -20.10 4.40
CA ILE A 169 -1.36 -19.38 4.91
C ILE A 169 -1.77 -18.22 5.82
N ASN A 170 -2.82 -17.46 5.47
CA ASN A 170 -3.34 -16.40 6.32
C ASN A 170 -3.85 -16.94 7.67
N ALA A 171 -4.57 -18.07 7.66
CA ALA A 171 -5.07 -18.71 8.88
C ALA A 171 -3.91 -19.20 9.75
N LEU A 172 -2.90 -19.86 9.17
CA LEU A 172 -1.72 -20.33 9.89
C LEU A 172 -0.93 -19.16 10.48
N ALA A 173 -0.63 -18.13 9.66
CA ALA A 173 0.08 -16.94 10.13
C ALA A 173 -0.71 -16.23 11.23
N GLY A 174 -2.03 -16.13 11.11
CA GLY A 174 -2.91 -15.57 12.14
C GLY A 174 -2.88 -16.36 13.45
N ALA A 175 -2.92 -17.69 13.39
CA ALA A 175 -2.83 -18.55 14.55
C ALA A 175 -1.47 -18.41 15.28
N LEU A 176 -0.37 -18.40 14.54
CA LEU A 176 0.98 -18.20 15.11
C LEU A 176 1.15 -16.80 15.68
N THR A 177 0.62 -15.77 14.99
CA THR A 177 0.60 -14.39 15.50
C THR A 177 -0.19 -14.33 16.81
N GLY A 178 -1.36 -14.95 16.88
CA GLY A 178 -2.17 -15.03 18.09
C GLY A 178 -1.45 -15.73 19.26
N LEU A 179 -0.77 -16.85 18.98
CA LEU A 179 0.03 -17.57 19.99
C LEU A 179 1.16 -16.69 20.55
N LEU A 180 1.91 -16.00 19.67
CA LEU A 180 2.98 -15.09 20.10
C LEU A 180 2.44 -13.89 20.87
N THR A 181 1.30 -13.35 20.45
CA THR A 181 0.62 -12.25 21.16
C THR A 181 0.15 -12.69 22.56
N TYR A 182 -0.27 -13.94 22.73
CA TYR A 182 -0.69 -14.49 24.03
C TYR A 182 0.48 -14.57 25.03
N VAL A 183 1.70 -14.84 24.58
CA VAL A 183 2.88 -14.93 25.46
C VAL A 183 3.65 -13.61 25.58
N ALA A 184 3.22 -12.57 24.87
CA ALA A 184 3.84 -11.26 24.87
C ALA A 184 3.59 -10.52 26.20
N ASP A 185 4.56 -9.72 26.63
CA ASP A 185 4.38 -8.80 27.75
C ASP A 185 3.53 -7.56 27.35
N ASP A 186 3.16 -6.73 28.33
CA ASP A 186 2.29 -5.57 28.13
C ASP A 186 2.89 -4.53 27.14
N GLN A 187 4.21 -4.38 27.11
CA GLN A 187 4.87 -3.43 26.22
C GLN A 187 4.91 -3.99 24.79
N GLN A 188 5.25 -5.27 24.64
CA GLN A 188 5.20 -5.98 23.36
C GLN A 188 3.79 -6.00 22.78
N LEU A 189 2.77 -6.26 23.63
CA LEU A 189 1.37 -6.26 23.22
C LEU A 189 0.94 -4.89 22.66
N ARG A 190 1.35 -3.80 23.31
CA ARG A 190 1.11 -2.44 22.78
C ARG A 190 1.81 -2.22 21.45
N ASN A 191 3.08 -2.60 21.32
CA ASN A 191 3.86 -2.45 20.09
C ASN A 191 3.22 -3.25 18.94
N ILE A 192 2.82 -4.50 19.18
CA ILE A 192 2.10 -5.34 18.22
C ILE A 192 0.82 -4.66 17.77
N THR A 193 0.00 -4.19 18.72
CA THR A 193 -1.28 -3.55 18.44
C THR A 193 -1.11 -2.31 17.56
N PHE A 194 -0.21 -1.40 17.93
CA PHE A 194 0.03 -0.19 17.14
C PHE A 194 0.61 -0.50 15.76
N TRP A 195 1.51 -1.48 15.66
CA TRP A 195 2.06 -1.88 14.37
C TRP A 195 0.98 -2.46 13.45
N MET A 196 0.09 -3.31 13.98
CA MET A 196 -1.01 -3.91 13.20
C MET A 196 -2.06 -2.89 12.76
N LEU A 197 -2.26 -1.81 13.51
CA LEU A 197 -3.20 -0.73 13.16
C LEU A 197 -2.69 0.18 12.04
N GLY A 198 -1.39 0.12 11.73
CA GLY A 198 -0.75 0.91 10.69
C GLY A 198 -0.59 2.39 11.04
N SER A 199 0.56 2.96 10.68
CA SER A 199 0.87 4.38 10.92
C SER A 199 1.91 4.89 9.93
N LEU A 200 1.80 6.16 9.56
CA LEU A 200 2.84 6.91 8.82
C LEU A 200 3.64 7.83 9.74
N ALA A 201 3.41 7.81 11.06
CA ALA A 201 4.05 8.72 12.01
C ALA A 201 5.57 8.52 12.12
N GLY A 202 6.06 7.30 11.89
CA GLY A 202 7.49 6.96 11.89
C GLY A 202 8.26 7.33 10.61
N ALA A 203 7.66 8.11 9.72
CA ALA A 203 8.30 8.49 8.47
C ALA A 203 9.50 9.41 8.68
N THR A 204 10.67 8.99 8.20
CA THR A 204 11.89 9.79 8.09
C THR A 204 12.36 9.84 6.64
N CYS A 205 13.21 10.78 6.29
CA CYS A 205 13.81 10.81 4.94
C CYS A 205 14.56 9.53 4.61
N GLU A 206 15.22 8.94 5.61
CA GLU A 206 15.95 7.67 5.46
C GLU A 206 15.01 6.52 5.16
N THR A 207 13.90 6.41 5.90
CA THR A 207 12.88 5.39 5.66
C THR A 207 12.26 5.53 4.26
N VAL A 208 11.96 6.77 3.84
CA VAL A 208 11.45 7.04 2.49
C VAL A 208 12.45 6.62 1.43
N MET A 209 13.72 7.00 1.58
CA MET A 209 14.77 6.61 0.62
C MET A 209 14.98 5.10 0.56
N ALA A 210 14.98 4.41 1.71
CA ALA A 210 15.17 2.97 1.79
C ALA A 210 14.04 2.19 1.09
N VAL A 211 12.78 2.62 1.23
CA VAL A 211 11.63 1.90 0.67
C VAL A 211 11.31 2.29 -0.77
N THR A 212 11.71 3.47 -1.21
CA THR A 212 11.41 4.01 -2.55
C THR A 212 11.78 3.06 -3.70
N PRO A 213 12.96 2.43 -3.76
CA PRO A 213 13.29 1.51 -4.86
C PRO A 213 12.31 0.35 -4.97
N PHE A 214 11.93 -0.25 -3.83
CA PHE A 214 11.02 -1.39 -3.77
C PHE A 214 9.59 -1.03 -4.17
N ILE A 215 9.21 0.23 -4.11
CA ILE A 215 7.89 0.73 -4.52
C ILE A 215 7.93 1.26 -5.96
N ILE A 216 8.95 2.01 -6.35
CA ILE A 216 9.04 2.60 -7.68
C ILE A 216 9.13 1.52 -8.77
N ILE A 217 9.85 0.43 -8.52
CA ILE A 217 9.96 -0.67 -9.49
C ILE A 217 8.58 -1.23 -9.87
N PRO A 218 7.71 -1.68 -8.94
CA PRO A 218 6.36 -2.11 -9.31
C PRO A 218 5.50 -1.00 -9.92
N VAL A 219 5.59 0.24 -9.42
CA VAL A 219 4.83 1.36 -9.98
C VAL A 219 5.17 1.62 -11.45
N LEU A 220 6.43 1.44 -11.85
CA LEU A 220 6.87 1.61 -13.24
C LEU A 220 6.65 0.37 -14.11
N LEU A 221 6.74 -0.84 -13.54
CA LEU A 221 6.68 -2.08 -14.33
C LEU A 221 5.26 -2.64 -14.49
N LEU A 222 4.40 -2.52 -13.47
CA LEU A 222 3.03 -3.03 -13.55
C LEU A 222 2.19 -2.39 -14.67
N PRO A 223 2.29 -1.08 -14.99
CA PRO A 223 1.57 -0.49 -16.12
C PRO A 223 1.91 -1.14 -17.47
N ARG A 224 3.16 -1.61 -17.66
CA ARG A 224 3.58 -2.31 -18.88
C ARG A 224 2.82 -3.63 -19.09
N MET A 225 2.25 -4.20 -18.04
CA MET A 225 1.45 -5.43 -18.09
C MET A 225 -0.02 -5.17 -18.40
N GLY A 226 -0.46 -3.92 -18.55
CA GLY A 226 -1.88 -3.57 -18.75
C GLY A 226 -2.52 -4.29 -19.95
N LYS A 227 -1.81 -4.41 -21.09
CA LYS A 227 -2.30 -5.16 -22.26
C LYS A 227 -2.49 -6.65 -21.94
N ALA A 228 -1.54 -7.25 -21.25
CA ALA A 228 -1.62 -8.65 -20.85
C ALA A 228 -2.76 -8.90 -19.87
N LEU A 229 -2.97 -8.02 -18.90
CA LEU A 229 -4.08 -8.11 -17.94
C LEU A 229 -5.45 -7.91 -18.62
N ASN A 230 -5.56 -7.12 -19.68
CA ASN A 230 -6.77 -7.05 -20.48
C ASN A 230 -7.08 -8.37 -21.20
N ALA A 231 -6.06 -9.06 -21.71
CA ALA A 231 -6.22 -10.36 -22.31
C ALA A 231 -6.63 -11.43 -21.26
N PHE A 232 -6.15 -11.32 -20.03
CA PHE A 232 -6.58 -12.19 -18.92
C PHE A 232 -8.08 -12.06 -18.60
N ALA A 233 -8.68 -10.92 -18.84
CA ALA A 233 -10.11 -10.72 -18.66
C ALA A 233 -10.94 -11.63 -19.58
N LEU A 234 -10.42 -12.01 -20.76
CA LEU A 234 -11.05 -12.97 -21.69
C LEU A 234 -10.93 -14.43 -21.23
N GLY A 235 -10.00 -14.72 -20.33
CA GLY A 235 -9.68 -16.07 -19.85
C GLY A 235 -8.21 -16.44 -20.06
N GLU A 236 -7.70 -17.38 -19.25
CA GLU A 236 -6.30 -17.81 -19.35
C GLU A 236 -6.01 -18.59 -20.63
N VAL A 237 -6.96 -19.40 -21.07
CA VAL A 237 -6.85 -20.17 -22.32
C VAL A 237 -6.79 -19.23 -23.52
N GLN A 238 -7.70 -18.25 -23.57
CA GLN A 238 -7.74 -17.23 -24.62
C GLN A 238 -6.47 -16.36 -24.62
N ALA A 239 -6.01 -15.94 -23.44
CA ALA A 239 -4.76 -15.20 -23.30
C ALA A 239 -3.55 -16.02 -23.83
N SER A 240 -3.52 -17.32 -23.56
CA SER A 240 -2.49 -18.22 -24.09
C SER A 240 -2.57 -18.36 -25.62
N GLN A 241 -3.77 -18.46 -26.19
CA GLN A 241 -3.98 -18.49 -27.64
C GLN A 241 -3.52 -17.20 -28.34
N LEU A 242 -3.60 -16.05 -27.65
CA LEU A 242 -3.02 -14.77 -28.10
C LEU A 242 -1.47 -14.70 -27.99
N GLY A 243 -0.81 -15.81 -27.65
CA GLY A 243 0.64 -15.92 -27.55
C GLY A 243 1.22 -15.43 -26.24
N LEU A 244 0.40 -15.14 -25.22
CA LEU A 244 0.91 -14.67 -23.93
C LEU A 244 1.43 -15.81 -23.07
N LYS A 245 2.59 -15.62 -22.46
CA LYS A 245 3.17 -16.55 -21.48
C LYS A 245 2.48 -16.36 -20.11
N VAL A 246 1.27 -16.95 -19.97
CA VAL A 246 0.36 -16.78 -18.82
C VAL A 246 1.06 -16.92 -17.47
N ASN A 247 1.85 -17.99 -17.26
CA ASN A 247 2.56 -18.24 -16.01
C ASN A 247 3.63 -17.19 -15.69
N VAL A 248 4.31 -16.66 -16.71
CA VAL A 248 5.31 -15.60 -16.54
C VAL A 248 4.64 -14.30 -16.11
N ILE A 249 3.50 -13.96 -16.71
CA ILE A 249 2.75 -12.76 -16.37
C ILE A 249 2.22 -12.86 -14.94
N LYS A 250 1.60 -13.98 -14.55
CA LYS A 250 1.14 -14.21 -13.16
C LYS A 250 2.29 -14.07 -12.16
N ARG A 251 3.40 -14.76 -12.41
CA ARG A 251 4.58 -14.68 -11.55
C ARG A 251 5.07 -13.25 -11.39
N ASN A 252 5.22 -12.53 -12.49
CA ASN A 252 5.74 -11.16 -12.46
C ASN A 252 4.78 -10.21 -11.73
N VAL A 253 3.45 -10.35 -11.93
CA VAL A 253 2.46 -9.56 -11.19
C VAL A 253 2.53 -9.87 -9.69
N VAL A 254 2.57 -11.15 -9.30
CA VAL A 254 2.67 -11.55 -7.89
C VAL A 254 3.95 -11.00 -7.27
N VAL A 255 5.11 -11.17 -7.92
CA VAL A 255 6.40 -10.66 -7.42
C VAL A 255 6.38 -9.14 -7.26
N LEU A 256 5.95 -8.40 -8.28
CA LEU A 256 5.91 -6.94 -8.22
C LEU A 256 4.89 -6.43 -7.19
N ALA A 257 3.72 -7.05 -7.11
CA ALA A 257 2.72 -6.68 -6.11
C ALA A 257 3.22 -7.00 -4.69
N THR A 258 3.85 -8.16 -4.47
CA THR A 258 4.46 -8.52 -3.19
C THR A 258 5.56 -7.54 -2.80
N MET A 259 6.41 -7.15 -3.76
CA MET A 259 7.47 -6.18 -3.52
C MET A 259 6.89 -4.82 -3.10
N GLY A 260 5.90 -4.28 -3.83
CA GLY A 260 5.31 -2.99 -3.51
C GLY A 260 4.50 -2.99 -2.21
N VAL A 261 3.64 -3.99 -2.01
CA VAL A 261 2.79 -4.10 -0.80
C VAL A 261 3.63 -4.50 0.41
N GLY A 262 4.54 -5.47 0.27
CA GLY A 262 5.43 -5.90 1.34
C GLY A 262 6.31 -4.76 1.85
N ALA A 263 6.90 -3.97 0.94
CA ALA A 263 7.67 -2.79 1.29
C ALA A 263 6.81 -1.72 1.98
N SER A 264 5.57 -1.53 1.53
CA SER A 264 4.61 -0.63 2.16
C SER A 264 4.29 -1.06 3.59
N VAL A 265 3.89 -2.32 3.78
CA VAL A 265 3.54 -2.88 5.10
C VAL A 265 4.74 -2.87 6.05
N ALA A 266 5.94 -3.10 5.55
CA ALA A 266 7.17 -3.09 6.34
C ALA A 266 7.42 -1.76 7.07
N VAL A 267 7.06 -0.63 6.46
CA VAL A 267 7.32 0.71 7.00
C VAL A 267 6.09 1.42 7.56
N SER A 268 4.89 0.98 7.20
CA SER A 268 3.64 1.62 7.63
C SER A 268 2.71 0.71 8.43
N GLY A 269 3.09 -0.57 8.63
CA GLY A 269 2.14 -1.55 9.15
C GLY A 269 1.02 -1.85 8.15
N ILE A 270 -0.05 -2.49 8.61
CA ILE A 270 -1.14 -2.94 7.74
C ILE A 270 -2.06 -1.76 7.39
N ILE A 271 -2.21 -1.50 6.08
CA ILE A 271 -3.17 -0.53 5.55
C ILE A 271 -4.10 -1.29 4.60
N GLY A 272 -5.33 -1.51 5.02
CA GLY A 272 -6.35 -2.21 4.22
C GLY A 272 -7.16 -1.27 3.32
N PHE A 273 -8.01 -1.87 2.48
CA PHE A 273 -9.00 -1.23 1.61
C PHE A 273 -8.47 -0.38 0.45
N ILE A 274 -7.30 0.25 0.53
CA ILE A 274 -6.76 1.06 -0.58
C ILE A 274 -6.61 0.21 -1.84
N GLY A 275 -5.99 -0.97 -1.72
CA GLY A 275 -5.83 -1.90 -2.85
C GLY A 275 -7.13 -2.46 -3.43
N LEU A 276 -8.21 -2.42 -2.66
CA LEU A 276 -9.55 -2.87 -3.07
C LEU A 276 -10.36 -1.76 -3.73
N LEU A 277 -10.47 -0.61 -3.05
CA LEU A 277 -11.37 0.48 -3.45
C LEU A 277 -10.84 1.30 -4.61
N VAL A 278 -9.54 1.63 -4.58
CA VAL A 278 -8.92 2.49 -5.59
C VAL A 278 -9.14 1.98 -7.02
N PRO A 279 -8.81 0.72 -7.35
CA PRO A 279 -9.04 0.22 -8.70
C PRO A 279 -10.51 0.18 -9.08
N HIS A 280 -11.40 -0.05 -8.12
CA HIS A 280 -12.85 -0.05 -8.39
C HIS A 280 -13.35 1.35 -8.77
N ILE A 281 -13.00 2.37 -7.99
CA ILE A 281 -13.37 3.76 -8.27
C ILE A 281 -12.80 4.22 -9.62
N ILE A 282 -11.54 3.90 -9.90
CA ILE A 282 -10.91 4.26 -11.17
C ILE A 282 -11.60 3.58 -12.36
N ARG A 283 -12.02 2.32 -12.23
CA ARG A 283 -12.79 1.64 -13.30
C ARG A 283 -14.16 2.31 -13.55
N LEU A 284 -14.81 2.83 -12.53
CA LEU A 284 -16.06 3.59 -12.70
C LEU A 284 -15.84 4.88 -13.49
N ILE A 285 -14.68 5.52 -13.37
CA ILE A 285 -14.37 6.82 -13.99
C ILE A 285 -13.77 6.66 -15.39
N MET A 286 -12.82 5.71 -15.55
CA MET A 286 -11.99 5.55 -16.76
C MET A 286 -12.35 4.31 -17.59
N GLY A 287 -13.24 3.44 -17.09
CA GLY A 287 -13.54 2.14 -17.72
C GLY A 287 -12.58 1.06 -17.28
N VAL A 288 -12.64 -0.10 -17.95
CA VAL A 288 -12.00 -1.35 -17.50
C VAL A 288 -10.61 -1.61 -18.12
N ASP A 289 -10.12 -0.72 -18.99
CA ASP A 289 -8.83 -0.91 -19.67
C ASP A 289 -7.66 -0.76 -18.70
N ASN A 290 -7.02 -1.87 -18.36
CA ASN A 290 -5.90 -1.91 -17.40
C ASN A 290 -4.69 -1.06 -17.82
N ARG A 291 -4.54 -0.68 -19.11
CA ARG A 291 -3.50 0.25 -19.56
C ARG A 291 -3.64 1.63 -18.91
N HIS A 292 -4.88 2.02 -18.62
CA HIS A 292 -5.21 3.29 -17.99
C HIS A 292 -5.52 3.13 -16.50
N VAL A 293 -6.16 2.03 -16.11
CA VAL A 293 -6.54 1.80 -14.71
C VAL A 293 -5.30 1.64 -13.80
N LEU A 294 -4.26 0.92 -14.24
CA LEU A 294 -3.06 0.71 -13.43
C LEU A 294 -2.37 2.02 -13.03
N PRO A 295 -1.93 2.90 -13.96
CA PRO A 295 -1.26 4.13 -13.56
C PRO A 295 -2.20 5.12 -12.85
N ALA A 296 -3.48 5.19 -13.23
CA ALA A 296 -4.45 6.01 -12.52
C ALA A 296 -4.68 5.55 -11.08
N SER A 297 -4.66 4.23 -10.83
CA SER A 297 -4.77 3.66 -9.50
C SER A 297 -3.55 3.98 -8.62
N ALA A 298 -2.35 4.10 -9.19
CA ALA A 298 -1.19 4.57 -8.44
C ALA A 298 -1.39 6.01 -7.97
N ILE A 299 -1.79 6.91 -8.87
CA ILE A 299 -1.99 8.33 -8.53
C ILE A 299 -3.15 8.51 -7.55
N PHE A 300 -4.27 7.82 -7.78
CA PHE A 300 -5.45 7.93 -6.92
C PHE A 300 -5.22 7.25 -5.55
N GLY A 301 -4.46 6.15 -5.50
CA GLY A 301 -4.03 5.51 -4.26
C GLY A 301 -3.16 6.43 -3.41
N ALA A 302 -2.20 7.12 -4.04
CA ALA A 302 -1.41 8.17 -3.41
C ALA A 302 -2.29 9.27 -2.82
N LEU A 303 -3.26 9.77 -3.59
CA LEU A 303 -4.20 10.79 -3.15
C LEU A 303 -5.03 10.32 -1.95
N MET A 304 -5.64 9.15 -2.05
CA MET A 304 -6.50 8.58 -1.00
C MET A 304 -5.75 8.40 0.31
N LEU A 305 -4.52 7.88 0.27
CA LEU A 305 -3.74 7.66 1.48
C LEU A 305 -3.25 8.97 2.09
N THR A 306 -2.86 9.96 1.27
CA THR A 306 -2.49 11.30 1.73
C THR A 306 -3.66 11.99 2.43
N LEU A 307 -4.88 11.89 1.88
CA LEU A 307 -6.09 12.44 2.49
C LEU A 307 -6.46 11.69 3.79
N ALA A 308 -6.36 10.35 3.80
CA ALA A 308 -6.61 9.56 5.00
C ALA A 308 -5.63 9.93 6.13
N ASP A 309 -4.34 10.08 5.83
CA ASP A 309 -3.35 10.53 6.81
C ASP A 309 -3.61 11.94 7.34
N MET A 310 -4.05 12.86 6.48
CA MET A 310 -4.44 14.21 6.90
C MET A 310 -5.62 14.15 7.89
N VAL A 311 -6.62 13.31 7.63
CA VAL A 311 -7.76 13.07 8.51
C VAL A 311 -7.31 12.48 9.85
N CYS A 312 -6.42 11.46 9.84
CA CYS A 312 -5.88 10.85 11.06
C CYS A 312 -5.22 11.85 12.01
N ARG A 313 -4.54 12.87 11.46
CA ARG A 313 -3.80 13.88 12.23
C ARG A 313 -4.65 15.07 12.69
N THR A 314 -5.86 15.21 12.19
CA THR A 314 -6.68 16.41 12.44
C THR A 314 -7.91 16.16 13.28
N ILE A 315 -8.54 14.98 13.20
CA ILE A 315 -9.82 14.70 13.87
C ILE A 315 -9.70 14.73 15.39
N VAL A 316 -8.64 14.16 15.97
CA VAL A 316 -8.48 14.00 17.44
C VAL A 316 -7.19 14.67 17.92
N ALA A 317 -6.71 15.70 17.20
CA ALA A 317 -5.49 16.40 17.59
C ALA A 317 -5.49 16.83 19.06
N PRO A 318 -4.39 16.65 19.83
CA PRO A 318 -3.03 16.32 19.35
C PRO A 318 -2.75 14.82 19.19
N ILE A 319 -3.69 13.92 19.54
CA ILE A 319 -3.56 12.48 19.37
C ILE A 319 -3.78 12.13 17.90
N GLU A 320 -2.99 11.20 17.37
CA GLU A 320 -3.13 10.72 16.00
C GLU A 320 -3.88 9.38 15.96
N LEU A 321 -4.84 9.27 15.06
CA LEU A 321 -5.53 8.01 14.83
C LEU A 321 -4.68 7.10 13.92
N PRO A 322 -4.66 5.78 14.16
CA PRO A 322 -4.02 4.83 13.25
C PRO A 322 -4.68 4.87 11.86
N ILE A 323 -3.87 4.88 10.82
CA ILE A 323 -4.37 5.07 9.46
C ILE A 323 -5.19 3.88 8.96
N GLY A 324 -4.86 2.67 9.41
CA GLY A 324 -5.63 1.46 9.09
C GLY A 324 -7.06 1.52 9.60
N VAL A 325 -7.30 2.14 10.77
CA VAL A 325 -8.65 2.35 11.31
C VAL A 325 -9.45 3.28 10.41
N ILE A 326 -8.88 4.41 9.99
CA ILE A 326 -9.56 5.38 9.13
C ILE A 326 -9.84 4.78 7.75
N THR A 327 -8.87 4.08 7.14
CA THR A 327 -9.09 3.44 5.84
C THR A 327 -10.15 2.34 5.91
N ALA A 328 -10.24 1.59 7.02
CA ALA A 328 -11.28 0.60 7.23
C ALA A 328 -12.65 1.23 7.45
N LEU A 329 -12.76 2.27 8.30
CA LEU A 329 -14.02 2.97 8.58
C LEU A 329 -14.60 3.65 7.34
N LEU A 330 -13.76 4.24 6.50
CA LEU A 330 -14.19 4.85 5.25
C LEU A 330 -14.38 3.83 4.13
N GLY A 331 -13.54 2.81 4.11
CA GLY A 331 -13.52 1.79 3.06
C GLY A 331 -14.68 0.82 3.13
N THR A 332 -15.00 0.32 4.32
CA THR A 332 -16.05 -0.70 4.51
C THR A 332 -17.43 -0.23 4.04
N PRO A 333 -17.95 0.95 4.42
CA PRO A 333 -19.25 1.41 3.93
C PRO A 333 -19.30 1.58 2.42
N VAL A 334 -18.25 2.12 1.81
CA VAL A 334 -18.16 2.28 0.36
C VAL A 334 -18.15 0.91 -0.32
N PHE A 335 -17.40 -0.04 0.21
CA PHE A 335 -17.35 -1.41 -0.31
C PHE A 335 -18.71 -2.13 -0.21
N LEU A 336 -19.39 -2.03 0.92
CA LEU A 336 -20.74 -2.59 1.11
C LEU A 336 -21.76 -1.97 0.16
N TYR A 337 -21.70 -0.64 -0.04
CA TYR A 337 -22.57 0.05 -1.01
C TYR A 337 -22.35 -0.47 -2.43
N ILE A 338 -21.09 -0.65 -2.84
CA ILE A 338 -20.73 -1.20 -4.15
C ILE A 338 -21.27 -2.61 -4.32
N LEU A 339 -21.07 -3.50 -3.32
CA LEU A 339 -21.56 -4.88 -3.31
C LEU A 339 -23.08 -4.95 -3.48
N ILE A 340 -23.82 -4.14 -2.73
CA ILE A 340 -25.29 -4.09 -2.80
C ILE A 340 -25.76 -3.61 -4.18
N LYS A 341 -25.08 -2.61 -4.75
CA LYS A 341 -25.42 -2.08 -6.07
C LYS A 341 -25.15 -3.07 -7.19
N ASP A 342 -24.03 -3.78 -7.15
CA ASP A 342 -23.68 -4.78 -8.17
C ASP A 342 -24.55 -6.03 -8.06
N LYS A 343 -24.94 -6.46 -6.85
CA LYS A 343 -25.93 -7.53 -6.66
C LYS A 343 -27.24 -7.23 -7.36
N ARG A 344 -27.71 -5.98 -7.34
CA ARG A 344 -28.94 -5.57 -8.04
C ARG A 344 -28.85 -5.68 -9.57
N LYS A 345 -27.64 -5.59 -10.14
CA LYS A 345 -27.42 -5.77 -11.59
C LYS A 345 -27.34 -7.22 -12.02
N LEU A 346 -27.01 -8.15 -11.10
CA LEU A 346 -26.93 -9.59 -11.37
C LEU A 346 -28.28 -10.30 -11.20
N VAL A 347 -29.27 -9.64 -10.60
CA VAL A 347 -30.63 -10.19 -10.37
C VAL A 347 -31.63 -9.70 -11.44
N LEU A 348 -31.23 -8.78 -12.31
CA LEU A 348 -31.97 -8.31 -13.49
C LEU A 348 -31.35 -8.89 -14.77
#